data_0551dbd09c28e53ac878e52179924fd6
#
_entry.id   0551dbd09c28e53ac878e52179924fd6
#
_cell.length_a   1.000
_cell.length_b   1.000
_cell.length_c   1.000
_cell.angle_alpha   90.00
_cell.angle_beta   90.00
_cell.angle_gamma   90.00
#
_symmetry.space_group_name_H-M   'P 1'
#
loop_
_entity.id
_entity.type
_entity.pdbx_description
1 polymer ?
#
loop_
_entity_poly.entity_id
_entity_poly.type
_entity_poly.pdbx_seq_one_letter_code
_entity_poly.pdbx_strand_id
1 'polypeptide(L)'
;MRKGHLALLLCAIVSATLAADPLWKWSGSFGDKAVELLILGDIQIHSRRADPATAFHRMRDTLKNADLVYANLEGLLVTSVGDGIDIADKKWTHPGPDGVKGLTAANIAVVGVANNVASGRDNIMKSLAVLDANGVLHTGAGRNIGEAHKPAIVTRKGVKIGFLQYTARWYKPQDMIATATEPGVAKITSIDGITIDPADLERVKADIRKLRPRVDIVVVSQHNRDGSTPVQFGAVRGTSAGRDRSKTEEYQKQFARAALDTGADFVFGHGTHTVQGAEIYNGKPILYAIGHSTFDQPGYEKSTDGLVARVVIQGKNILRVSFVPVTRDAGNDVYLLDPSEGEGAKLVQWVKERSANPPPMRIDGHEVVLFDKAARATNGR
;
A
#
# COMPACT_ATOMS: atom_id res chain seq x y z
N MET A 1 -15.47 67.43 19.64
CA MET A 1 -16.15 66.34 18.93
C MET A 1 -15.21 65.77 17.90
N ARG A 2 -14.52 64.67 18.21
CA ARG A 2 -13.62 63.95 17.24
C ARG A 2 -14.38 62.70 16.76
N LYS A 3 -14.67 62.68 15.45
CA LYS A 3 -15.29 61.54 14.79
C LYS A 3 -14.19 60.49 14.50
N GLY A 4 -14.22 59.40 15.19
CA GLY A 4 -13.38 58.23 14.88
C GLY A 4 -13.96 57.46 13.70
N HIS A 5 -13.22 57.30 12.63
CA HIS A 5 -13.54 56.42 11.51
C HIS A 5 -13.01 55.01 11.84
N LEU A 6 -13.95 54.10 12.05
CA LEU A 6 -13.65 52.69 12.20
C LEU A 6 -13.49 52.10 10.77
N ALA A 7 -12.28 51.80 10.38
CA ALA A 7 -12.02 51.09 9.14
C ALA A 7 -12.21 49.58 9.38
N LEU A 8 -13.25 49.00 8.80
CA LEU A 8 -13.43 47.56 8.72
C LEU A 8 -12.40 47.02 7.69
N LEU A 9 -11.39 46.30 8.19
CA LEU A 9 -10.51 45.52 7.36
C LEU A 9 -11.26 44.23 6.98
N LEU A 10 -11.81 44.13 5.77
CA LEU A 10 -12.29 42.88 5.20
C LEU A 10 -11.06 42.03 4.85
N CYS A 11 -10.71 41.05 5.66
CA CYS A 11 -9.79 39.98 5.25
C CYS A 11 -10.54 39.07 4.27
N ALA A 12 -10.32 39.27 2.98
CA ALA A 12 -10.70 38.30 1.97
C ALA A 12 -9.84 37.04 2.16
N ILE A 13 -10.41 35.99 2.73
CA ILE A 13 -9.80 34.67 2.73
C ILE A 13 -9.87 34.17 1.28
N VAL A 14 -8.80 34.37 0.54
CA VAL A 14 -8.59 33.71 -0.75
C VAL A 14 -8.33 32.24 -0.41
N SER A 15 -9.34 31.42 -0.50
CA SER A 15 -9.18 29.95 -0.54
C SER A 15 -8.44 29.62 -1.82
N ALA A 16 -7.12 29.53 -1.76
CA ALA A 16 -6.33 28.97 -2.84
C ALA A 16 -6.80 27.51 -2.99
N THR A 17 -7.52 27.23 -4.05
CA THR A 17 -7.82 25.83 -4.44
C THR A 17 -6.49 25.22 -4.82
N LEU A 18 -6.03 24.23 -4.05
CA LEU A 18 -4.84 23.45 -4.38
C LEU A 18 -5.08 22.79 -5.75
N ALA A 19 -4.31 23.20 -6.74
CA ALA A 19 -4.39 22.64 -8.08
C ALA A 19 -3.86 21.20 -8.08
N ALA A 20 -4.55 20.31 -8.79
CA ALA A 20 -4.01 18.99 -9.11
C ALA A 20 -2.95 19.12 -10.19
N ASP A 21 -1.98 18.18 -10.18
CA ASP A 21 -1.08 18.04 -11.32
C ASP A 21 -1.89 17.55 -12.55
N PRO A 22 -1.40 17.79 -13.76
CA PRO A 22 -2.05 17.29 -14.97
C PRO A 22 -2.30 15.79 -14.91
N LEU A 23 -3.38 15.34 -15.56
CA LEU A 23 -3.69 13.90 -15.66
C LEU A 23 -2.51 13.14 -16.25
N TRP A 24 -2.04 12.11 -15.52
CA TRP A 24 -0.94 11.28 -15.96
C TRP A 24 -1.31 10.46 -17.21
N LYS A 25 -0.47 10.51 -18.21
CA LYS A 25 -0.69 9.81 -19.47
C LYS A 25 -0.01 8.45 -19.45
N TRP A 26 -0.80 7.41 -19.23
CA TRP A 26 -0.33 6.03 -19.30
C TRP A 26 -0.03 5.63 -20.74
N SER A 27 0.95 4.74 -20.94
CA SER A 27 1.24 4.18 -22.26
C SER A 27 0.36 2.96 -22.57
N GLY A 28 0.24 2.66 -23.85
CA GLY A 28 -0.54 1.54 -24.37
C GLY A 28 -2.04 1.78 -24.35
N SER A 29 -2.72 1.16 -25.32
CA SER A 29 -4.20 1.13 -25.41
C SER A 29 -4.67 -0.31 -25.24
N PHE A 30 -5.55 -0.55 -24.26
CA PHE A 30 -6.02 -1.90 -23.91
C PHE A 30 -7.51 -2.11 -24.16
N GLY A 31 -8.18 -1.12 -24.73
CA GLY A 31 -9.63 -1.14 -25.02
C GLY A 31 -10.51 -1.00 -23.78
N ASP A 32 -11.79 -0.72 -23.99
CA ASP A 32 -12.74 -0.30 -22.95
C ASP A 32 -13.08 -1.39 -21.93
N LYS A 33 -12.84 -2.65 -22.26
CA LYS A 33 -13.07 -3.80 -21.36
C LYS A 33 -11.93 -4.06 -20.39
N ALA A 34 -10.77 -3.44 -20.59
CA ALA A 34 -9.66 -3.57 -19.67
C ALA A 34 -9.95 -2.77 -18.39
N VAL A 35 -9.61 -3.38 -17.25
CA VAL A 35 -9.65 -2.75 -15.94
C VAL A 35 -8.27 -2.18 -15.64
N GLU A 36 -8.20 -0.92 -15.28
CA GLU A 36 -7.01 -0.27 -14.77
C GLU A 36 -7.06 -0.24 -13.25
N LEU A 37 -6.16 -1.01 -12.61
CA LEU A 37 -5.96 -1.03 -11.18
C LEU A 37 -4.67 -0.27 -10.85
N LEU A 38 -4.77 0.78 -10.02
CA LEU A 38 -3.63 1.44 -9.41
C LEU A 38 -3.43 0.95 -7.98
N ILE A 39 -2.19 0.68 -7.62
CA ILE A 39 -1.79 0.22 -6.29
C ILE A 39 -0.80 1.22 -5.71
N LEU A 40 -1.20 1.79 -4.58
CA LEU A 40 -0.42 2.72 -3.79
C LEU A 40 0.30 1.97 -2.66
N GLY A 41 1.48 2.45 -2.26
CA GLY A 41 2.23 1.95 -1.12
C GLY A 41 1.58 2.28 0.21
N ASP A 42 2.44 2.43 1.23
CA ASP A 42 1.98 2.82 2.56
C ASP A 42 1.37 4.21 2.54
N ILE A 43 0.15 4.32 3.05
CA ILE A 43 -0.54 5.60 3.21
C ILE A 43 -0.86 5.84 4.68
N GLN A 44 -0.51 7.02 5.15
CA GLN A 44 -0.91 7.52 6.45
C GLN A 44 -1.39 8.97 6.31
N ILE A 45 -2.67 9.17 6.52
CA ILE A 45 -3.30 10.49 6.48
C ILE A 45 -3.46 10.96 7.93
N HIS A 46 -2.68 11.96 8.32
CA HIS A 46 -2.55 12.36 9.71
C HIS A 46 -3.35 13.63 10.04
N SER A 47 -3.67 13.81 11.33
CA SER A 47 -4.37 14.99 11.87
C SER A 47 -3.63 16.32 11.71
N ARG A 48 -2.34 16.32 11.37
CA ARG A 48 -1.60 17.55 11.00
C ARG A 48 -2.06 18.14 9.67
N ARG A 49 -2.77 17.38 8.85
CA ARG A 49 -3.37 17.85 7.62
C ARG A 49 -4.72 18.48 7.95
N ALA A 50 -4.88 19.76 7.64
CA ALA A 50 -6.10 20.53 7.98
C ALA A 50 -7.36 19.92 7.32
N ASP A 51 -7.22 19.42 6.08
CA ASP A 51 -8.28 18.69 5.37
C ASP A 51 -7.74 17.37 4.84
N PRO A 52 -8.16 16.23 5.40
CA PRO A 52 -7.76 14.90 4.92
C PRO A 52 -8.06 14.65 3.43
N ALA A 53 -9.10 15.26 2.88
CA ALA A 53 -9.46 15.11 1.46
C ALA A 53 -8.38 15.65 0.50
N THR A 54 -7.44 16.45 1.00
CA THR A 54 -6.33 16.98 0.18
C THR A 54 -5.13 16.05 0.11
N ALA A 55 -5.13 14.91 0.79
CA ALA A 55 -3.97 14.02 0.91
C ALA A 55 -3.36 13.59 -0.44
N PHE A 56 -4.17 13.54 -1.48
CA PHE A 56 -3.73 13.15 -2.83
C PHE A 56 -4.07 14.23 -3.88
N HIS A 57 -4.16 15.51 -3.47
CA HIS A 57 -4.67 16.54 -4.38
C HIS A 57 -3.87 16.63 -5.68
N ARG A 58 -2.54 16.46 -5.65
CA ARG A 58 -1.69 16.50 -6.85
C ARG A 58 -1.95 15.32 -7.78
N MET A 59 -2.25 14.13 -7.25
CA MET A 59 -2.54 12.92 -8.02
C MET A 59 -4.04 12.68 -8.26
N ARG A 60 -4.90 13.56 -7.76
CA ARG A 60 -6.35 13.35 -7.70
C ARG A 60 -6.97 12.91 -9.01
N ASP A 61 -6.65 13.61 -10.09
CA ASP A 61 -7.27 13.34 -11.39
C ASP A 61 -6.77 12.02 -12.00
N THR A 62 -5.50 11.65 -11.76
CA THR A 62 -4.96 10.35 -12.14
C THR A 62 -5.65 9.20 -11.38
N LEU A 63 -5.83 9.34 -10.07
CA LEU A 63 -6.48 8.32 -9.25
C LEU A 63 -7.98 8.19 -9.56
N LYS A 64 -8.67 9.30 -9.80
CA LYS A 64 -10.11 9.30 -10.16
C LYS A 64 -10.40 8.69 -11.52
N ASN A 65 -9.46 8.74 -12.44
CA ASN A 65 -9.61 8.14 -13.77
C ASN A 65 -9.33 6.63 -13.80
N ALA A 66 -8.70 6.07 -12.76
CA ALA A 66 -8.53 4.63 -12.65
C ALA A 66 -9.84 3.92 -12.33
N ASP A 67 -10.01 2.70 -12.83
CA ASP A 67 -11.20 1.87 -12.55
C ASP A 67 -11.22 1.40 -11.09
N LEU A 68 -10.03 1.24 -10.47
CA LEU A 68 -9.87 0.76 -9.11
C LEU A 68 -8.55 1.26 -8.53
N VAL A 69 -8.58 1.73 -7.29
CA VAL A 69 -7.38 2.07 -6.51
C VAL A 69 -7.34 1.25 -5.24
N TYR A 70 -6.19 0.65 -4.97
CA TYR A 70 -5.85 -0.06 -3.73
C TYR A 70 -4.71 0.67 -3.01
N ALA A 71 -4.70 0.65 -1.66
CA ALA A 71 -3.60 1.15 -0.84
C ALA A 71 -3.39 0.33 0.43
N ASN A 72 -2.19 0.35 1.01
CA ASN A 72 -1.99 -0.10 2.39
C ASN A 72 -2.29 1.06 3.35
N LEU A 73 -3.38 0.95 4.11
CA LEU A 73 -3.74 1.95 5.13
C LEU A 73 -2.91 1.69 6.39
N GLU A 74 -1.76 2.36 6.50
CA GLU A 74 -0.88 2.27 7.66
C GLU A 74 -1.26 3.31 8.73
N GLY A 75 -2.48 3.18 9.22
CA GLY A 75 -3.08 4.03 10.25
C GLY A 75 -4.49 3.59 10.60
N LEU A 76 -4.88 3.75 11.86
CA LEU A 76 -6.24 3.47 12.30
C LEU A 76 -7.11 4.73 12.22
N LEU A 77 -8.34 4.60 11.78
CA LEU A 77 -9.32 5.68 11.67
C LEU A 77 -10.02 5.92 13.02
N VAL A 78 -9.26 6.32 14.04
CA VAL A 78 -9.72 6.53 15.42
C VAL A 78 -9.29 7.89 15.96
N THR A 79 -10.13 8.51 16.81
CA THR A 79 -9.90 9.87 17.34
C THR A 79 -8.84 9.95 18.43
N SER A 80 -8.64 8.87 19.16
CA SER A 80 -7.63 8.80 20.20
C SER A 80 -6.96 7.43 20.16
N VAL A 81 -5.69 7.46 20.44
CA VAL A 81 -4.88 6.27 20.64
C VAL A 81 -5.05 5.76 22.07
N GLY A 82 -6.18 6.11 22.71
CA GLY A 82 -6.45 5.71 24.08
C GLY A 82 -6.04 4.28 24.33
N ASP A 83 -5.38 4.08 25.42
CA ASP A 83 -5.09 2.79 26.04
C ASP A 83 -4.35 1.79 25.14
N GLY A 84 -3.04 1.97 24.99
CA GLY A 84 -2.19 0.86 24.61
C GLY A 84 -1.38 0.96 23.35
N ILE A 85 -1.40 2.06 22.60
CA ILE A 85 -0.48 2.24 21.47
C ILE A 85 0.71 3.14 21.84
N ASP A 86 1.11 3.10 23.06
CA ASP A 86 2.45 3.54 23.44
C ASP A 86 3.43 2.39 23.13
N ILE A 87 3.76 2.27 21.85
CA ILE A 87 4.80 1.36 21.43
C ILE A 87 6.12 2.08 21.67
N ALA A 88 6.65 1.91 22.85
CA ALA A 88 7.99 2.36 23.22
C ALA A 88 8.23 3.85 22.91
N ASP A 89 7.46 4.76 23.51
CA ASP A 89 7.54 6.23 23.36
C ASP A 89 7.35 6.78 21.93
N LYS A 90 6.97 5.94 20.98
CA LYS A 90 6.52 6.41 19.66
C LYS A 90 5.05 6.76 19.77
N LYS A 91 4.76 8.04 19.81
CA LYS A 91 3.39 8.53 19.63
C LYS A 91 2.98 8.28 18.19
N TRP A 92 2.38 7.14 17.94
CA TRP A 92 1.70 6.88 16.68
C TRP A 92 0.47 7.79 16.64
N THR A 93 0.40 8.60 15.64
CA THR A 93 -0.71 9.49 15.45
C THR A 93 -1.60 8.91 14.37
N HIS A 94 -2.87 8.77 14.69
CA HIS A 94 -3.88 8.25 13.78
C HIS A 94 -4.74 9.40 13.24
N PRO A 95 -5.24 9.27 12.01
CA PRO A 95 -5.94 10.37 11.34
C PRO A 95 -7.31 10.72 11.93
N GLY A 96 -7.83 9.89 12.81
CA GLY A 96 -9.24 9.98 13.21
C GLY A 96 -10.19 9.46 12.12
N PRO A 97 -11.51 9.37 12.40
CA PRO A 97 -12.48 8.89 11.43
C PRO A 97 -12.51 9.70 10.14
N ASP A 98 -12.21 10.99 10.21
CA ASP A 98 -12.18 11.90 9.06
C ASP A 98 -11.08 11.56 8.04
N GLY A 99 -10.09 10.78 8.42
CA GLY A 99 -9.06 10.28 7.49
C GLY A 99 -9.62 9.50 6.31
N VAL A 100 -10.81 8.91 6.45
CA VAL A 100 -11.51 8.23 5.36
C VAL A 100 -11.84 9.17 4.20
N LYS A 101 -12.00 10.48 4.45
CA LYS A 101 -12.23 11.49 3.41
C LYS A 101 -11.09 11.54 2.38
N GLY A 102 -9.86 11.32 2.84
CA GLY A 102 -8.70 11.20 1.95
C GLY A 102 -8.76 9.98 1.04
N LEU A 103 -9.24 8.84 1.56
CA LEU A 103 -9.42 7.63 0.77
C LEU A 103 -10.48 7.83 -0.31
N THR A 104 -11.65 8.31 0.07
CA THR A 104 -12.78 8.52 -0.86
C THR A 104 -12.50 9.60 -1.90
N ALA A 105 -11.83 10.69 -1.50
CA ALA A 105 -11.40 11.75 -2.43
C ALA A 105 -10.42 11.26 -3.49
N ALA A 106 -9.60 10.26 -3.15
CA ALA A 106 -8.60 9.62 -4.03
C ALA A 106 -9.12 8.37 -4.77
N ASN A 107 -10.44 8.09 -4.77
CA ASN A 107 -11.02 6.90 -5.38
C ASN A 107 -10.45 5.57 -4.84
N ILE A 108 -9.89 5.57 -3.60
CA ILE A 108 -9.37 4.36 -2.98
C ILE A 108 -10.56 3.52 -2.51
N ALA A 109 -10.85 2.45 -3.25
CA ALA A 109 -12.00 1.59 -3.01
C ALA A 109 -11.67 0.35 -2.16
N VAL A 110 -10.39 -0.02 -2.06
CA VAL A 110 -9.93 -1.18 -1.29
C VAL A 110 -8.68 -0.80 -0.52
N VAL A 111 -8.63 -1.16 0.75
CA VAL A 111 -7.43 -1.00 1.58
C VAL A 111 -7.01 -2.32 2.22
N GLY A 112 -5.70 -2.50 2.29
CA GLY A 112 -5.10 -3.47 3.18
C GLY A 112 -4.88 -2.86 4.56
N VAL A 113 -5.18 -3.58 5.63
CA VAL A 113 -5.10 -3.09 7.02
C VAL A 113 -4.25 -3.99 7.92
N ALA A 114 -3.67 -5.07 7.39
CA ALA A 114 -2.73 -5.90 8.13
C ALA A 114 -1.35 -5.25 8.14
N ASN A 115 -1.04 -4.46 9.15
CA ASN A 115 0.24 -3.78 9.32
C ASN A 115 0.58 -3.58 10.80
N ASN A 116 1.76 -3.03 11.08
CA ASN A 116 2.29 -2.91 12.44
C ASN A 116 1.68 -1.79 13.29
N VAL A 117 0.91 -0.90 12.71
CA VAL A 117 0.22 0.17 13.45
C VAL A 117 -1.23 -0.19 13.76
N ALA A 118 -1.75 -1.28 13.21
CA ALA A 118 -3.06 -1.81 13.54
C ALA A 118 -3.03 -2.49 14.92
N SER A 119 -3.12 -1.70 15.98
CA SER A 119 -3.00 -2.13 17.38
C SER A 119 -4.17 -1.68 18.23
N GLY A 120 -4.46 -2.47 19.27
CA GLY A 120 -5.66 -2.30 20.12
C GLY A 120 -6.91 -2.88 19.45
N ARG A 121 -7.43 -3.97 20.01
CA ARG A 121 -8.55 -4.74 19.44
C ARG A 121 -9.76 -3.88 19.13
N ASP A 122 -10.18 -3.04 20.09
CA ASP A 122 -11.31 -2.12 19.91
C ASP A 122 -11.01 -1.05 18.84
N ASN A 123 -9.79 -0.55 18.78
CA ASN A 123 -9.39 0.46 17.81
C ASN A 123 -9.37 -0.11 16.38
N ILE A 124 -8.93 -1.35 16.22
CA ILE A 124 -9.04 -2.08 14.95
C ILE A 124 -10.49 -2.12 14.51
N MET A 125 -11.40 -2.57 15.39
CA MET A 125 -12.82 -2.70 15.05
C MET A 125 -13.50 -1.37 14.77
N LYS A 126 -13.18 -0.31 15.52
CA LYS A 126 -13.67 1.05 15.25
C LYS A 126 -13.20 1.54 13.88
N SER A 127 -11.94 1.31 13.55
CA SER A 127 -11.38 1.69 12.24
C SER A 127 -12.05 0.95 11.08
N LEU A 128 -12.29 -0.37 11.22
CA LEU A 128 -13.01 -1.15 10.21
C LEU A 128 -14.45 -0.64 10.03
N ALA A 129 -15.14 -0.30 11.12
CA ALA A 129 -16.49 0.25 11.05
C ALA A 129 -16.55 1.58 10.29
N VAL A 130 -15.52 2.44 10.39
CA VAL A 130 -15.43 3.67 9.60
C VAL A 130 -15.25 3.36 8.12
N LEU A 131 -14.41 2.37 7.76
CA LEU A 131 -14.25 1.93 6.37
C LEU A 131 -15.56 1.41 5.79
N ASP A 132 -16.23 0.51 6.53
CA ASP A 132 -17.52 -0.08 6.14
C ASP A 132 -18.61 1.00 5.92
N ALA A 133 -18.72 1.95 6.85
CA ALA A 133 -19.69 3.04 6.77
C ALA A 133 -19.47 3.96 5.55
N ASN A 134 -18.26 3.98 4.98
CA ASN A 134 -17.91 4.79 3.82
C ASN A 134 -17.73 3.96 2.53
N GLY A 135 -18.09 2.69 2.56
CA GLY A 135 -18.04 1.81 1.39
C GLY A 135 -16.61 1.47 0.92
N VAL A 136 -15.60 1.64 1.77
CA VAL A 136 -14.22 1.25 1.48
C VAL A 136 -14.03 -0.20 1.91
N LEU A 137 -13.78 -1.08 0.96
CA LEU A 137 -13.51 -2.48 1.24
C LEU A 137 -12.15 -2.65 1.92
N HIS A 138 -12.04 -3.64 2.80
CA HIS A 138 -10.79 -3.90 3.50
C HIS A 138 -10.46 -5.39 3.58
N THR A 139 -9.19 -5.70 3.76
CA THR A 139 -8.67 -7.06 3.98
C THR A 139 -7.51 -7.03 4.96
N GLY A 140 -7.30 -8.13 5.66
CA GLY A 140 -6.15 -8.28 6.56
C GLY A 140 -6.44 -8.03 8.03
N ALA A 141 -7.68 -7.66 8.42
CA ALA A 141 -8.11 -7.57 9.82
C ALA A 141 -9.59 -7.94 9.97
N GLY A 142 -10.00 -8.30 11.18
CA GLY A 142 -11.39 -8.67 11.47
C GLY A 142 -11.63 -9.02 12.93
N ARG A 143 -12.87 -9.41 13.28
CA ARG A 143 -13.32 -9.76 14.63
C ARG A 143 -12.68 -11.03 15.19
N ASN A 144 -12.12 -11.83 14.33
CA ASN A 144 -11.41 -13.06 14.65
C ASN A 144 -10.51 -13.46 13.47
N ILE A 145 -9.71 -14.53 13.63
CA ILE A 145 -8.79 -14.99 12.59
C ILE A 145 -9.49 -15.31 11.26
N GLY A 146 -10.71 -15.90 11.32
CA GLY A 146 -11.47 -16.22 10.12
C GLY A 146 -11.87 -14.96 9.32
N GLU A 147 -12.18 -13.86 10.00
CA GLU A 147 -12.48 -12.59 9.35
C GLU A 147 -11.22 -11.85 8.91
N ALA A 148 -10.16 -11.84 9.72
CA ALA A 148 -8.89 -11.23 9.36
C ALA A 148 -8.31 -11.81 8.05
N HIS A 149 -8.60 -13.08 7.77
CA HIS A 149 -8.19 -13.80 6.56
C HIS A 149 -9.21 -13.74 5.40
N LYS A 150 -10.33 -12.99 5.56
CA LYS A 150 -11.26 -12.80 4.46
C LYS A 150 -10.68 -11.89 3.37
N PRO A 151 -10.85 -12.27 2.08
CA PRO A 151 -10.49 -11.40 0.98
C PRO A 151 -11.46 -10.23 0.85
N ALA A 152 -10.95 -9.08 0.43
CA ALA A 152 -11.78 -8.06 -0.21
C ALA A 152 -11.98 -8.46 -1.68
N ILE A 153 -13.25 -8.50 -2.14
CA ILE A 153 -13.58 -8.85 -3.52
C ILE A 153 -14.35 -7.69 -4.14
N VAL A 154 -13.86 -7.22 -5.28
CA VAL A 154 -14.47 -6.13 -6.03
C VAL A 154 -14.68 -6.54 -7.48
N THR A 155 -15.76 -6.04 -8.10
CA THR A 155 -16.03 -6.24 -9.53
C THR A 155 -15.90 -4.91 -10.27
N ARG A 156 -15.10 -4.88 -11.34
CA ARG A 156 -14.97 -3.72 -12.24
C ARG A 156 -15.03 -4.21 -13.69
N LYS A 157 -15.84 -3.59 -14.51
CA LYS A 157 -16.05 -3.97 -15.93
C LYS A 157 -16.27 -5.49 -16.13
N GLY A 158 -17.00 -6.13 -15.19
CA GLY A 158 -17.26 -7.57 -15.19
C GLY A 158 -16.13 -8.47 -14.68
N VAL A 159 -14.95 -7.92 -14.36
CA VAL A 159 -13.82 -8.67 -13.81
C VAL A 159 -13.91 -8.66 -12.28
N LYS A 160 -13.85 -9.85 -11.66
CA LYS A 160 -13.78 -10.03 -10.21
C LYS A 160 -12.33 -10.09 -9.75
N ILE A 161 -11.93 -9.16 -8.90
CA ILE A 161 -10.57 -9.07 -8.35
C ILE A 161 -10.65 -9.31 -6.84
N GLY A 162 -9.86 -10.24 -6.35
CA GLY A 162 -9.77 -10.57 -4.92
C GLY A 162 -8.42 -10.16 -4.35
N PHE A 163 -8.45 -9.51 -3.20
CA PHE A 163 -7.27 -9.02 -2.48
C PHE A 163 -7.13 -9.74 -1.15
N LEU A 164 -5.91 -10.13 -0.83
CA LEU A 164 -5.50 -10.67 0.48
C LEU A 164 -4.28 -9.90 0.97
N GLN A 165 -4.22 -9.61 2.26
CA GLN A 165 -3.06 -8.97 2.87
C GLN A 165 -2.70 -9.62 4.21
N TYR A 166 -1.38 -9.69 4.45
CA TYR A 166 -0.80 -10.22 5.66
C TYR A 166 0.31 -9.32 6.17
N THR A 167 0.57 -9.35 7.50
CA THR A 167 1.70 -8.61 8.07
C THR A 167 2.77 -9.54 8.63
N ALA A 168 4.02 -9.27 8.30
CA ALA A 168 5.20 -9.89 8.91
C ALA A 168 5.75 -9.06 10.08
N ARG A 169 5.07 -7.97 10.43
CA ARG A 169 5.51 -7.03 11.46
C ARG A 169 4.39 -6.75 12.46
N TRP A 170 4.67 -6.94 13.74
CA TRP A 170 3.78 -6.58 14.86
C TRP A 170 4.62 -6.30 16.10
N TYR A 171 4.05 -5.58 17.06
CA TYR A 171 4.75 -5.20 18.29
C TYR A 171 4.16 -5.84 19.53
N LYS A 172 2.84 -5.92 19.63
CA LYS A 172 2.11 -6.48 20.77
C LYS A 172 1.13 -7.55 20.27
N PRO A 173 1.55 -8.82 20.13
CA PRO A 173 0.71 -9.88 19.56
C PRO A 173 -0.67 -9.98 20.23
N GLN A 174 -0.72 -9.83 21.56
CA GLN A 174 -1.96 -9.91 22.33
C GLN A 174 -2.98 -8.82 21.98
N ASP A 175 -2.52 -7.67 21.44
CA ASP A 175 -3.36 -6.52 21.11
C ASP A 175 -3.58 -6.35 19.61
N MET A 176 -2.84 -7.13 18.81
CA MET A 176 -2.77 -6.93 17.35
C MET A 176 -3.18 -8.16 16.56
N ILE A 177 -2.78 -9.34 16.98
CA ILE A 177 -2.96 -10.55 16.16
C ILE A 177 -4.35 -11.15 16.41
N ALA A 178 -5.06 -11.44 15.31
CA ALA A 178 -6.34 -12.10 15.37
C ALA A 178 -6.21 -13.54 15.91
N THR A 179 -7.11 -13.92 16.80
CA THR A 179 -7.24 -15.29 17.30
C THR A 179 -8.57 -15.91 16.88
N ALA A 180 -8.88 -17.10 17.34
CA ALA A 180 -10.17 -17.73 17.06
C ALA A 180 -11.37 -16.89 17.57
N THR A 181 -11.18 -16.15 18.66
CA THR A 181 -12.24 -15.40 19.35
C THR A 181 -11.99 -13.90 19.43
N GLU A 182 -10.78 -13.44 19.16
CA GLU A 182 -10.37 -12.07 19.38
C GLU A 182 -10.06 -11.32 18.10
N PRO A 183 -10.46 -10.04 17.99
CA PRO A 183 -10.14 -9.18 16.85
C PRO A 183 -8.64 -8.97 16.65
N GLY A 184 -8.26 -8.74 15.40
CA GLY A 184 -6.87 -8.44 15.07
C GLY A 184 -6.57 -8.55 13.58
N VAL A 185 -5.27 -8.58 13.26
CA VAL A 185 -4.76 -8.66 11.90
C VAL A 185 -4.30 -10.06 11.52
N ALA A 186 -4.31 -10.34 10.21
CA ALA A 186 -3.75 -11.55 9.62
C ALA A 186 -2.22 -11.46 9.60
N LYS A 187 -1.54 -12.38 10.29
CA LYS A 187 -0.08 -12.40 10.40
C LYS A 187 0.56 -13.48 9.53
N ILE A 188 1.83 -13.27 9.25
CA ILE A 188 2.81 -14.31 8.93
C ILE A 188 4.02 -14.11 9.83
N THR A 189 4.65 -15.19 10.25
CA THR A 189 5.80 -15.14 11.17
C THR A 189 7.07 -15.51 10.43
N SER A 190 8.09 -14.65 10.53
CA SER A 190 9.48 -14.99 10.21
C SER A 190 10.37 -14.38 11.28
N ILE A 191 11.01 -15.23 12.07
CA ILE A 191 11.85 -14.79 13.19
C ILE A 191 13.25 -14.42 12.69
N ASP A 192 13.78 -15.19 11.77
CA ASP A 192 15.15 -15.09 11.26
C ASP A 192 15.32 -14.23 9.99
N GLY A 193 14.20 -13.81 9.36
CA GLY A 193 14.22 -13.13 8.06
C GLY A 193 14.45 -14.05 6.87
N ILE A 194 14.47 -15.35 7.08
CA ILE A 194 14.75 -16.36 6.07
C ILE A 194 13.52 -17.24 5.85
N THR A 195 12.98 -17.82 6.93
CA THR A 195 11.95 -18.83 6.88
C THR A 195 10.64 -18.32 7.47
N ILE A 196 9.53 -18.58 6.79
CA ILE A 196 8.19 -18.35 7.33
C ILE A 196 7.76 -19.55 8.15
N ASP A 197 7.08 -19.32 9.26
CA ASP A 197 6.43 -20.38 10.02
C ASP A 197 5.55 -21.23 9.10
N PRO A 198 5.75 -22.56 9.06
CA PRO A 198 5.03 -23.43 8.12
C PRO A 198 3.51 -23.38 8.27
N ALA A 199 2.98 -23.23 9.50
CA ALA A 199 1.55 -23.15 9.72
C ALA A 199 0.96 -21.84 9.19
N ASP A 200 1.66 -20.71 9.37
CA ASP A 200 1.26 -19.43 8.80
C ASP A 200 1.28 -19.49 7.26
N LEU A 201 2.34 -20.07 6.66
CA LEU A 201 2.44 -20.20 5.21
C LEU A 201 1.34 -21.10 4.62
N GLU A 202 1.00 -22.22 5.28
CA GLU A 202 -0.11 -23.07 4.85
C GLU A 202 -1.46 -22.37 4.97
N ARG A 203 -1.65 -21.51 5.96
CA ARG A 203 -2.86 -20.68 6.08
C ARG A 203 -2.99 -19.73 4.90
N VAL A 204 -1.92 -19.02 4.54
CA VAL A 204 -1.88 -18.14 3.34
C VAL A 204 -2.26 -18.93 2.08
N LYS A 205 -1.65 -20.11 1.89
CA LYS A 205 -1.98 -20.98 0.74
C LYS A 205 -3.43 -21.44 0.76
N ALA A 206 -3.97 -21.79 1.93
CA ALA A 206 -5.36 -22.19 2.07
C ALA A 206 -6.33 -21.06 1.71
N ASP A 207 -6.03 -19.80 2.11
CA ASP A 207 -6.82 -18.64 1.77
C ASP A 207 -6.82 -18.39 0.25
N ILE A 208 -5.65 -18.49 -0.40
CA ILE A 208 -5.53 -18.34 -1.85
C ILE A 208 -6.32 -19.45 -2.58
N ARG A 209 -6.16 -20.71 -2.17
CA ARG A 209 -6.93 -21.82 -2.75
C ARG A 209 -8.45 -21.62 -2.63
N LYS A 210 -8.90 -21.12 -1.47
CA LYS A 210 -10.32 -20.83 -1.22
C LYS A 210 -10.83 -19.64 -2.05
N LEU A 211 -9.99 -18.64 -2.28
CA LEU A 211 -10.33 -17.44 -3.06
C LEU A 211 -10.34 -17.70 -4.57
N ARG A 212 -9.36 -18.45 -5.08
CA ARG A 212 -9.12 -18.64 -6.53
C ARG A 212 -10.36 -19.00 -7.35
N PRO A 213 -11.23 -19.94 -6.95
CA PRO A 213 -12.43 -20.28 -7.75
C PRO A 213 -13.52 -19.21 -7.75
N ARG A 214 -13.40 -18.19 -6.92
CA ARG A 214 -14.42 -17.15 -6.70
C ARG A 214 -14.16 -15.86 -7.49
N VAL A 215 -12.94 -15.70 -8.03
CA VAL A 215 -12.49 -14.47 -8.67
C VAL A 215 -11.72 -14.75 -9.96
N ASP A 216 -11.62 -13.74 -10.82
CA ASP A 216 -10.83 -13.81 -12.04
C ASP A 216 -9.34 -13.55 -11.79
N ILE A 217 -9.04 -12.61 -10.89
CA ILE A 217 -7.67 -12.20 -10.50
C ILE A 217 -7.52 -12.26 -8.98
N VAL A 218 -6.40 -12.82 -8.53
CA VAL A 218 -5.98 -12.84 -7.12
C VAL A 218 -4.74 -11.97 -6.95
N VAL A 219 -4.86 -10.93 -6.14
CA VAL A 219 -3.75 -10.04 -5.74
C VAL A 219 -3.45 -10.28 -4.28
N VAL A 220 -2.18 -10.49 -3.95
CA VAL A 220 -1.74 -10.73 -2.57
C VAL A 220 -0.71 -9.69 -2.17
N SER A 221 -0.86 -9.11 -0.98
CA SER A 221 0.12 -8.16 -0.46
C SER A 221 0.65 -8.56 0.90
N GLN A 222 1.87 -8.09 1.17
CA GLN A 222 2.57 -8.33 2.41
C GLN A 222 3.09 -7.03 3.01
N HIS A 223 2.71 -6.75 4.26
CA HIS A 223 3.37 -5.71 5.04
C HIS A 223 4.63 -6.28 5.65
N ASN A 224 5.76 -5.92 5.06
CA ASN A 224 7.06 -6.46 5.39
C ASN A 224 7.57 -5.93 6.72
N ARG A 225 8.41 -6.70 7.39
CA ARG A 225 9.22 -6.17 8.48
C ARG A 225 10.33 -5.29 7.89
N ASP A 226 10.81 -4.36 8.68
CA ASP A 226 11.85 -3.40 8.24
C ASP A 226 13.28 -3.92 8.40
N GLY A 227 13.46 -5.23 8.55
CA GLY A 227 14.78 -5.84 8.74
C GLY A 227 15.46 -5.51 10.07
N SER A 228 14.88 -4.66 10.88
CA SER A 228 15.54 -4.10 12.08
C SER A 228 15.17 -4.78 13.40
N THR A 229 14.15 -5.65 13.41
CA THR A 229 13.70 -6.26 14.67
C THR A 229 13.52 -7.76 14.57
N PRO A 230 14.18 -8.54 15.40
CA PRO A 230 13.63 -9.80 15.83
C PRO A 230 12.25 -9.48 16.45
N VAL A 231 11.22 -10.19 16.02
CA VAL A 231 9.88 -10.06 16.58
C VAL A 231 9.87 -10.74 17.95
N GLN A 232 10.66 -10.22 18.88
CA GLN A 232 10.59 -10.61 20.26
C GLN A 232 10.25 -9.40 21.11
N PHE A 233 9.16 -9.53 21.83
CA PHE A 233 8.82 -8.69 22.95
C PHE A 233 10.02 -8.46 23.85
N GLY A 234 10.30 -7.19 24.15
CA GLY A 234 11.35 -6.83 25.08
C GLY A 234 12.79 -6.91 24.53
N ALA A 235 12.98 -7.30 23.29
CA ALA A 235 14.25 -7.06 22.64
C ALA A 235 14.42 -5.54 22.50
N VAL A 236 15.32 -5.05 23.28
CA VAL A 236 15.88 -3.72 23.32
C VAL A 236 15.66 -2.99 21.98
N ARG A 237 15.27 -1.72 22.04
CA ARG A 237 15.52 -0.71 21.00
C ARG A 237 16.92 -0.94 20.41
N GLY A 238 17.04 -1.99 19.65
CA GLY A 238 18.25 -2.34 18.93
C GLY A 238 18.16 -1.57 17.64
N THR A 239 18.79 -0.46 17.63
CA THR A 239 19.45 0.12 16.48
C THR A 239 19.11 -0.62 15.19
N SER A 240 18.20 -0.06 14.39
CA SER A 240 18.13 -0.30 12.95
C SER A 240 19.47 0.05 12.26
N ALA A 241 20.49 0.31 13.05
CA ALA A 241 21.83 0.56 12.61
C ALA A 241 22.40 -0.72 12.01
N GLY A 242 22.39 -0.78 10.69
CA GLY A 242 23.16 -1.74 9.93
C GLY A 242 22.40 -2.66 8.98
N ARG A 243 21.06 -2.74 8.99
CA ARG A 243 20.35 -3.52 7.96
C ARG A 243 19.82 -2.61 6.87
N ASP A 244 20.18 -2.95 5.64
CA ASP A 244 19.71 -2.28 4.44
C ASP A 244 18.25 -2.67 4.16
N ARG A 245 17.31 -1.82 4.51
CA ARG A 245 15.86 -2.03 4.30
C ARG A 245 15.47 -2.14 2.83
N SER A 246 16.34 -1.72 1.94
CA SER A 246 16.12 -1.82 0.50
C SER A 246 16.38 -3.21 -0.07
N LYS A 247 17.02 -4.10 0.72
CA LYS A 247 17.26 -5.48 0.30
C LYS A 247 16.05 -6.35 0.60
N THR A 248 15.63 -7.12 -0.40
CA THR A 248 14.61 -8.15 -0.24
C THR A 248 15.14 -9.30 0.62
N GLU A 249 14.46 -9.60 1.73
CA GLU A 249 14.79 -10.73 2.59
C GLU A 249 14.26 -12.07 2.01
N GLU A 250 14.86 -13.18 2.39
CA GLU A 250 14.48 -14.50 1.84
C GLU A 250 13.04 -14.90 2.19
N TYR A 251 12.54 -14.56 3.38
CA TYR A 251 11.15 -14.83 3.72
C TYR A 251 10.15 -14.10 2.80
N GLN A 252 10.49 -12.90 2.31
CA GLN A 252 9.65 -12.15 1.37
C GLN A 252 9.56 -12.90 0.03
N LYS A 253 10.70 -13.43 -0.45
CA LYS A 253 10.73 -14.26 -1.66
C LYS A 253 9.95 -15.56 -1.47
N GLN A 254 10.12 -16.23 -0.31
CA GLN A 254 9.38 -17.44 0.03
C GLN A 254 7.86 -17.19 0.03
N PHE A 255 7.41 -16.11 0.66
CA PHE A 255 6.00 -15.71 0.67
C PHE A 255 5.46 -15.47 -0.73
N ALA A 256 6.12 -14.58 -1.48
CA ALA A 256 5.65 -14.16 -2.79
C ALA A 256 5.58 -15.31 -3.78
N ARG A 257 6.62 -16.14 -3.84
CA ARG A 257 6.69 -17.31 -4.73
C ARG A 257 5.65 -18.36 -4.34
N ALA A 258 5.51 -18.68 -3.06
CA ALA A 258 4.49 -19.61 -2.58
C ALA A 258 3.06 -19.12 -2.86
N ALA A 259 2.79 -17.82 -2.76
CA ALA A 259 1.50 -17.25 -3.12
C ALA A 259 1.21 -17.41 -4.62
N LEU A 260 2.19 -17.11 -5.49
CA LEU A 260 2.07 -17.28 -6.95
C LEU A 260 1.90 -18.74 -7.37
N ASP A 261 2.64 -19.66 -6.77
CA ASP A 261 2.53 -21.11 -7.02
C ASP A 261 1.17 -21.66 -6.58
N THR A 262 0.56 -21.04 -5.57
CA THR A 262 -0.76 -21.45 -5.05
C THR A 262 -1.93 -20.87 -5.84
N GLY A 263 -1.68 -19.88 -6.73
CA GLY A 263 -2.73 -19.35 -7.60
C GLY A 263 -2.95 -17.84 -7.53
N ALA A 264 -2.08 -17.09 -6.84
CA ALA A 264 -2.05 -15.64 -7.00
C ALA A 264 -1.55 -15.26 -8.41
N ASP A 265 -2.01 -14.11 -8.90
CA ASP A 265 -1.65 -13.57 -10.21
C ASP A 265 -0.61 -12.45 -10.10
N PHE A 266 -0.63 -11.72 -8.99
CA PHE A 266 0.29 -10.63 -8.69
C PHE A 266 0.56 -10.55 -7.18
N VAL A 267 1.82 -10.32 -6.81
CA VAL A 267 2.22 -10.10 -5.42
C VAL A 267 2.99 -8.79 -5.29
N PHE A 268 2.68 -8.02 -4.28
CA PHE A 268 3.45 -6.83 -3.93
C PHE A 268 3.61 -6.69 -2.42
N GLY A 269 4.61 -5.92 -2.02
CA GLY A 269 4.91 -5.66 -0.61
C GLY A 269 4.99 -4.17 -0.31
N HIS A 270 4.95 -3.88 0.98
CA HIS A 270 5.07 -2.55 1.59
C HIS A 270 5.61 -2.67 3.01
N GLY A 271 5.69 -1.59 3.82
CA GLY A 271 6.11 -1.63 5.23
C GLY A 271 7.61 -1.47 5.50
N THR A 272 8.47 -1.59 4.49
CA THR A 272 9.91 -1.34 4.62
C THR A 272 10.25 0.14 4.65
N HIS A 273 9.30 0.99 4.31
CA HIS A 273 9.45 2.45 4.17
C HIS A 273 10.50 2.86 3.13
N THR A 274 10.83 1.96 2.22
CA THR A 274 11.70 2.18 1.06
C THR A 274 11.32 1.22 -0.06
N VAL A 275 11.66 1.58 -1.28
CA VAL A 275 11.43 0.74 -2.45
C VAL A 275 12.45 -0.38 -2.48
N GLN A 276 11.99 -1.60 -2.77
CA GLN A 276 12.82 -2.79 -3.00
C GLN A 276 12.80 -3.20 -4.48
N GLY A 277 13.45 -4.33 -4.79
CA GLY A 277 13.52 -4.88 -6.13
C GLY A 277 12.21 -5.50 -6.62
N ALA A 278 12.26 -5.96 -7.86
CA ALA A 278 11.17 -6.66 -8.54
C ALA A 278 11.64 -8.02 -9.08
N GLU A 279 10.70 -8.91 -9.38
CA GLU A 279 10.96 -10.22 -9.96
C GLU A 279 9.85 -10.62 -10.94
N ILE A 280 10.19 -11.40 -11.94
CA ILE A 280 9.23 -12.21 -12.71
C ILE A 280 9.44 -13.67 -12.34
N TYR A 281 8.55 -14.22 -11.54
CA TYR A 281 8.59 -15.61 -11.08
C TYR A 281 7.52 -16.45 -11.80
N ASN A 282 7.93 -17.51 -12.49
CA ASN A 282 7.04 -18.38 -13.28
C ASN A 282 6.09 -17.58 -14.19
N GLY A 283 6.63 -16.50 -14.80
CA GLY A 283 5.87 -15.66 -15.71
C GLY A 283 4.96 -14.65 -15.05
N LYS A 284 4.95 -14.53 -13.73
CA LYS A 284 4.12 -13.61 -12.94
C LYS A 284 4.97 -12.56 -12.23
N PRO A 285 4.49 -11.30 -12.15
CA PRO A 285 5.27 -10.21 -11.55
C PRO A 285 5.18 -10.18 -10.03
N ILE A 286 6.28 -9.73 -9.41
CA ILE A 286 6.40 -9.41 -7.99
C ILE A 286 7.04 -8.03 -7.86
N LEU A 287 6.48 -7.16 -7.01
CA LEU A 287 7.11 -5.94 -6.49
C LEU A 287 7.32 -6.13 -4.98
N TYR A 288 8.55 -6.34 -4.53
CA TYR A 288 8.83 -6.74 -3.15
C TYR A 288 8.50 -5.67 -2.10
N ALA A 289 8.72 -4.40 -2.43
CA ALA A 289 8.16 -3.27 -1.67
C ALA A 289 8.05 -2.03 -2.56
N ILE A 290 6.91 -1.37 -2.46
CA ILE A 290 6.60 -0.18 -3.27
C ILE A 290 6.71 1.13 -2.48
N GLY A 291 7.26 1.09 -1.26
CA GLY A 291 7.53 2.28 -0.45
C GLY A 291 6.27 3.02 0.00
N HIS A 292 6.41 4.33 0.11
CA HIS A 292 5.33 5.20 0.56
C HIS A 292 4.56 5.85 -0.60
N SER A 293 3.31 6.20 -0.30
CA SER A 293 2.59 7.26 -1.01
C SER A 293 2.46 8.48 -0.09
N THR A 294 1.26 8.95 0.29
CA THR A 294 1.16 9.99 1.32
C THR A 294 1.47 9.40 2.69
N PHE A 295 2.37 10.03 3.45
CA PHE A 295 2.78 9.51 4.75
C PHE A 295 3.05 10.65 5.73
N ASP A 296 2.00 11.05 6.45
CA ASP A 296 1.99 12.24 7.31
C ASP A 296 2.67 12.04 8.68
N GLN A 297 3.19 10.85 8.98
CA GLN A 297 3.80 10.59 10.27
C GLN A 297 5.07 11.42 10.47
N PRO A 298 5.22 12.13 11.60
CA PRO A 298 6.44 12.85 11.94
C PRO A 298 7.67 11.93 11.99
N GLY A 299 8.80 12.39 11.48
CA GLY A 299 10.05 11.63 11.42
C GLY A 299 10.27 10.88 10.10
N TYR A 300 9.30 10.93 9.19
CA TYR A 300 9.41 10.33 7.84
C TYR A 300 9.51 11.35 6.71
N GLU A 301 9.81 12.60 7.02
CA GLU A 301 9.90 13.68 6.05
C GLU A 301 10.97 13.44 4.97
N LYS A 302 12.02 12.67 5.32
CA LYS A 302 13.13 12.34 4.40
C LYS A 302 12.96 11.00 3.68
N SER A 303 11.98 10.17 4.06
CA SER A 303 11.68 8.89 3.42
C SER A 303 10.51 9.10 2.46
N THR A 304 10.79 9.71 1.32
CA THR A 304 9.76 10.21 0.41
C THR A 304 9.47 9.28 -0.76
N ASP A 305 10.31 8.28 -0.99
CA ASP A 305 10.30 7.47 -2.20
C ASP A 305 9.24 6.38 -2.17
N GLY A 306 8.55 6.22 -3.27
CA GLY A 306 7.57 5.18 -3.48
C GLY A 306 7.33 4.88 -4.94
N LEU A 307 6.48 3.91 -5.18
CA LEU A 307 5.98 3.54 -6.51
C LEU A 307 4.46 3.52 -6.49
N VAL A 308 3.86 3.93 -7.59
CA VAL A 308 2.49 3.54 -7.95
C VAL A 308 2.59 2.40 -8.93
N ALA A 309 2.08 1.22 -8.57
CA ALA A 309 1.99 0.14 -9.52
C ALA A 309 0.67 0.25 -10.31
N ARG A 310 0.76 0.03 -11.62
CA ARG A 310 -0.38 -0.06 -12.53
C ARG A 310 -0.54 -1.48 -13.02
N VAL A 311 -1.72 -2.06 -12.87
CA VAL A 311 -2.05 -3.39 -13.32
C VAL A 311 -3.21 -3.30 -14.31
N VAL A 312 -2.97 -3.66 -15.56
CA VAL A 312 -4.03 -3.69 -16.60
C VAL A 312 -4.54 -5.11 -16.73
N ILE A 313 -5.85 -5.28 -16.56
CA ILE A 313 -6.49 -6.59 -16.46
C ILE A 313 -7.60 -6.69 -17.52
N GLN A 314 -7.70 -7.83 -18.20
CA GLN A 314 -8.84 -8.13 -19.06
C GLN A 314 -9.29 -9.59 -18.85
N GLY A 315 -10.51 -9.77 -18.41
CA GLY A 315 -11.02 -11.08 -18.02
C GLY A 315 -10.16 -11.71 -16.94
N LYS A 316 -9.62 -12.91 -17.19
CA LYS A 316 -8.75 -13.65 -16.25
C LYS A 316 -7.25 -13.41 -16.48
N ASN A 317 -6.88 -12.36 -17.20
CA ASN A 317 -5.51 -12.12 -17.59
C ASN A 317 -5.02 -10.75 -17.12
N ILE A 318 -3.86 -10.72 -16.48
CA ILE A 318 -3.05 -9.51 -16.39
C ILE A 318 -2.37 -9.31 -17.74
N LEU A 319 -2.65 -8.19 -18.38
CA LEU A 319 -2.07 -7.81 -19.68
C LEU A 319 -0.74 -7.07 -19.47
N ARG A 320 -0.70 -6.15 -18.50
CA ARG A 320 0.49 -5.36 -18.18
C ARG A 320 0.60 -5.13 -16.68
N VAL A 321 1.83 -5.15 -16.18
CA VAL A 321 2.20 -4.57 -14.90
C VAL A 321 3.33 -3.58 -15.15
N SER A 322 3.14 -2.37 -14.70
CA SER A 322 4.10 -1.28 -14.76
C SER A 322 4.13 -0.53 -13.45
N PHE A 323 5.07 0.37 -13.29
CA PHE A 323 5.12 1.28 -12.16
C PHE A 323 5.57 2.68 -12.58
N VAL A 324 5.21 3.66 -11.78
CA VAL A 324 5.69 5.03 -11.86
C VAL A 324 6.29 5.40 -10.52
N PRO A 325 7.50 5.98 -10.49
CA PRO A 325 8.07 6.54 -9.28
C PRO A 325 7.21 7.66 -8.71
N VAL A 326 7.14 7.76 -7.39
CA VAL A 326 6.51 8.87 -6.67
C VAL A 326 7.43 9.40 -5.60
N THR A 327 7.25 10.66 -5.26
CA THR A 327 7.89 11.29 -4.12
C THR A 327 6.91 12.26 -3.46
N ARG A 328 7.34 12.91 -2.38
CA ARG A 328 6.55 13.89 -1.64
C ARG A 328 7.30 15.21 -1.58
N ASP A 329 6.60 16.31 -1.75
CA ASP A 329 7.16 17.64 -1.59
C ASP A 329 7.30 18.05 -0.11
N ALA A 330 7.78 19.28 0.13
CA ALA A 330 7.94 19.81 1.48
C ALA A 330 6.62 19.94 2.26
N GLY A 331 5.48 20.01 1.57
CA GLY A 331 4.13 19.98 2.14
C GLY A 331 3.65 18.57 2.45
N ASN A 332 4.45 17.56 2.13
CA ASN A 332 4.12 16.15 2.21
C ASN A 332 3.02 15.70 1.23
N ASP A 333 2.89 16.41 0.12
CA ASP A 333 1.96 16.08 -0.94
C ASP A 333 2.62 15.19 -1.98
N VAL A 334 2.06 13.99 -2.17
CA VAL A 334 2.59 12.97 -3.08
C VAL A 334 2.31 13.32 -4.53
N TYR A 335 3.31 13.10 -5.41
CA TYR A 335 3.19 13.31 -6.85
C TYR A 335 4.03 12.32 -7.66
N LEU A 336 3.65 12.13 -8.92
CA LEU A 336 4.29 11.23 -9.85
C LEU A 336 5.57 11.86 -10.43
N LEU A 337 6.60 11.05 -10.63
CA LEU A 337 7.87 11.44 -11.24
C LEU A 337 8.01 10.82 -12.62
N ASP A 338 8.60 11.55 -13.57
CA ASP A 338 8.98 10.96 -14.85
C ASP A 338 10.08 9.90 -14.67
N PRO A 339 9.87 8.67 -15.09
CA PRO A 339 10.84 7.59 -14.91
C PRO A 339 12.09 7.72 -15.78
N SER A 340 12.09 8.61 -16.76
CA SER A 340 13.19 8.79 -17.72
C SER A 340 14.22 9.82 -17.28
N GLU A 341 13.90 10.66 -16.29
CA GLU A 341 14.78 11.76 -15.87
C GLU A 341 14.78 12.02 -14.36
N GLY A 342 15.74 12.81 -13.90
CA GLY A 342 15.81 13.33 -12.54
C GLY A 342 15.75 12.27 -11.43
N GLU A 343 14.95 12.55 -10.41
CA GLU A 343 14.74 11.64 -9.27
C GLU A 343 13.97 10.37 -9.69
N GLY A 344 13.08 10.46 -10.67
CA GLY A 344 12.36 9.31 -11.20
C GLY A 344 13.31 8.27 -11.81
N ALA A 345 14.25 8.71 -12.66
CA ALA A 345 15.25 7.83 -13.26
C ALA A 345 16.17 7.19 -12.20
N LYS A 346 16.54 7.93 -11.16
CA LYS A 346 17.33 7.39 -10.04
C LYS A 346 16.56 6.29 -9.31
N LEU A 347 15.28 6.48 -9.08
CA LEU A 347 14.46 5.48 -8.39
C LEU A 347 14.24 4.23 -9.26
N VAL A 348 14.10 4.38 -10.58
CA VAL A 348 14.08 3.24 -11.53
C VAL A 348 15.39 2.46 -11.47
N GLN A 349 16.52 3.15 -11.47
CA GLN A 349 17.84 2.51 -11.36
C GLN A 349 17.98 1.80 -9.99
N TRP A 350 17.50 2.41 -8.92
CA TRP A 350 17.45 1.80 -7.58
C TRP A 350 16.68 0.48 -7.57
N VAL A 351 15.50 0.42 -8.18
CA VAL A 351 14.72 -0.83 -8.30
C VAL A 351 15.49 -1.91 -9.06
N LYS A 352 16.15 -1.54 -10.18
CA LYS A 352 16.96 -2.47 -10.97
C LYS A 352 18.11 -3.09 -10.18
N GLU A 353 18.86 -2.27 -9.45
CA GLU A 353 20.00 -2.71 -8.65
C GLU A 353 19.62 -3.63 -7.48
N ARG A 354 18.39 -3.52 -6.97
CA ARG A 354 17.86 -4.35 -5.88
C ARG A 354 17.12 -5.59 -6.34
N SER A 355 16.97 -5.75 -7.64
CA SER A 355 16.36 -6.93 -8.24
C SER A 355 17.45 -7.98 -8.48
N ALA A 356 17.38 -9.14 -7.81
CA ALA A 356 18.40 -10.18 -7.89
C ALA A 356 18.60 -10.72 -9.32
N ASN A 357 17.51 -10.84 -10.08
CA ASN A 357 17.50 -11.08 -11.52
C ASN A 357 16.54 -10.05 -12.11
N PRO A 358 17.03 -8.84 -12.43
CA PRO A 358 16.14 -7.78 -12.82
C PRO A 358 15.33 -8.20 -14.06
N PRO A 359 14.00 -8.14 -13.96
CA PRO A 359 13.16 -8.36 -15.12
C PRO A 359 13.45 -7.27 -16.18
N PRO A 360 13.11 -7.51 -17.44
CA PRO A 360 13.26 -6.50 -18.46
C PRO A 360 12.38 -5.30 -18.13
N MET A 361 12.97 -4.29 -17.51
CA MET A 361 12.31 -3.01 -17.20
C MET A 361 12.57 -2.06 -18.37
N ARG A 362 11.54 -1.75 -19.15
CA ARG A 362 11.62 -0.75 -20.22
C ARG A 362 10.75 0.44 -19.88
N ILE A 363 11.25 1.61 -20.15
CA ILE A 363 10.44 2.83 -20.11
C ILE A 363 9.55 2.86 -21.37
N ASP A 364 8.27 3.07 -21.19
CA ASP A 364 7.27 3.18 -22.24
C ASP A 364 6.38 4.40 -21.91
N GLY A 365 6.59 5.51 -22.62
CA GLY A 365 6.04 6.79 -22.21
C GLY A 365 6.52 7.20 -20.83
N HIS A 366 5.57 7.45 -19.92
CA HIS A 366 5.85 7.88 -18.55
C HIS A 366 5.71 6.76 -17.50
N GLU A 367 5.87 5.51 -17.88
CA GLU A 367 5.84 4.36 -16.97
C GLU A 367 6.97 3.36 -17.23
N VAL A 368 7.35 2.60 -16.23
CA VAL A 368 8.30 1.48 -16.34
C VAL A 368 7.54 0.19 -16.44
N VAL A 369 7.58 -0.44 -17.60
CA VAL A 369 6.91 -1.73 -17.86
C VAL A 369 7.76 -2.86 -17.31
N LEU A 370 7.19 -3.59 -16.35
CA LEU A 370 7.78 -4.77 -15.71
C LEU A 370 7.32 -6.07 -16.38
N PHE A 371 6.06 -6.11 -16.77
CA PHE A 371 5.44 -7.27 -17.41
C PHE A 371 4.49 -6.79 -18.51
N ASP A 372 4.58 -7.43 -19.69
CA ASP A 372 3.70 -7.15 -20.82
C ASP A 372 3.42 -8.47 -21.55
N LYS A 373 2.15 -8.91 -21.50
CA LYS A 373 1.74 -10.19 -22.08
C LYS A 373 1.83 -10.17 -23.60
N ALA A 374 1.57 -9.03 -24.24
CA ALA A 374 1.63 -8.89 -25.70
C ALA A 374 3.09 -9.00 -26.20
N ALA A 375 4.03 -8.37 -25.50
CA ALA A 375 5.44 -8.43 -25.86
C ALA A 375 6.06 -9.83 -25.74
N ARG A 376 5.52 -10.69 -24.85
CA ARG A 376 5.99 -12.08 -24.70
C ARG A 376 5.54 -12.98 -25.83
N ALA A 377 4.40 -12.72 -26.44
CA ALA A 377 3.91 -13.50 -27.58
C ALA A 377 4.75 -13.32 -28.86
N THR A 378 5.49 -12.21 -28.97
CA THR A 378 6.38 -11.91 -30.12
C THR A 378 7.80 -12.41 -29.95
N ASN A 379 8.29 -12.57 -28.70
CA ASN A 379 9.66 -13.03 -28.42
C ASN A 379 9.79 -14.55 -28.25
N GLY A 380 8.72 -15.29 -28.34
CA GLY A 380 8.66 -16.76 -28.23
C GLY A 380 8.45 -17.49 -29.58
N ARG A 381 8.70 -16.79 -30.70
CA ARG A 381 8.69 -17.38 -32.06
C ARG A 381 10.10 -17.49 -32.61
#